data_710808a27f9598dd78d89adc813a5ee7
#
_entry.id   710808a27f9598dd78d89adc813a5ee7
#
_cell.length_a   1.000
_cell.length_b   1.000
_cell.length_c   1.000
_cell.angle_alpha   90.00
_cell.angle_beta   90.00
_cell.angle_gamma   90.00
#
_symmetry.space_group_name_H-M   'P 1'
#
loop_
_entity.id
_entity.type
_entity.pdbx_description
1 polymer ?
#
loop_
_entity_poly.entity_id
_entity_poly.type
_entity_poly.pdbx_seq_one_letter_code
_entity_poly.pdbx_strand_id
1 'polypeptide(L)'
;IYSSGFEDGDVSAFTGRGGVETITATDSQAYSGSYSMCISDRAKNWNGPQFLLDDKCEAGVQYTVSAAAKTEWYNSIKLSMEYTDASGERHYSNLQAQTSNGDWATFSNVKFSFSEDVSKVYLYFECNDKATMYIDDFEVRTAPVYPIQNDIPSLKDVYANDFKIGTAVTTEELAPQSTKDLIAKHFNSITLGNELKPESILNKAATLASG
;
A
#
# COMPACT_ATOMS: atom_id res chain seq x y z
N ILE A 1 -10.48 4.70 -10.81
CA ILE A 1 -11.25 4.47 -9.58
C ILE A 1 -11.47 5.77 -8.84
N TYR A 2 -10.42 6.48 -8.50
CA TYR A 2 -10.48 7.81 -7.90
C TYR A 2 -9.26 8.62 -8.33
N SER A 3 -9.44 9.91 -8.62
CA SER A 3 -8.36 10.85 -8.90
C SER A 3 -8.79 12.25 -8.44
N SER A 4 -7.89 12.95 -7.77
CA SER A 4 -8.08 14.34 -7.37
C SER A 4 -6.75 15.08 -7.30
N GLY A 5 -6.68 16.25 -7.92
CA GLY A 5 -5.69 17.29 -7.68
C GLY A 5 -6.23 18.39 -6.78
N PHE A 6 -7.42 18.18 -6.15
CA PHE A 6 -8.06 19.08 -5.17
C PHE A 6 -8.38 20.49 -5.72
N GLU A 7 -8.39 20.67 -7.03
CA GLU A 7 -8.61 21.96 -7.71
C GLU A 7 -10.03 22.53 -7.53
N ASP A 8 -10.99 21.68 -7.21
CA ASP A 8 -12.37 22.05 -6.87
C ASP A 8 -12.57 22.34 -5.37
N GLY A 9 -11.53 22.19 -4.55
CA GLY A 9 -11.56 22.37 -3.11
C GLY A 9 -12.19 21.20 -2.35
N ASP A 10 -12.55 20.11 -3.02
CA ASP A 10 -13.19 18.95 -2.38
C ASP A 10 -12.16 17.99 -1.82
N VAL A 11 -12.19 17.80 -0.50
CA VAL A 11 -11.38 16.84 0.25
C VAL A 11 -12.26 15.78 0.95
N SER A 12 -13.55 15.75 0.66
CA SER A 12 -14.56 14.94 1.39
C SER A 12 -14.34 13.42 1.27
N ALA A 13 -13.59 12.98 0.26
CA ALA A 13 -13.21 11.59 0.11
C ALA A 13 -12.22 11.10 1.19
N PHE A 14 -11.61 12.01 1.94
CA PHE A 14 -10.63 11.72 2.98
C PHE A 14 -11.20 12.02 4.36
N THR A 15 -10.80 11.20 5.34
CA THR A 15 -11.10 11.41 6.75
C THR A 15 -9.82 11.41 7.58
N GLY A 16 -9.83 12.07 8.74
CA GLY A 16 -8.72 12.04 9.68
C GLY A 16 -8.63 10.69 10.37
N ARG A 17 -7.47 10.06 10.35
CA ARG A 17 -7.22 8.75 10.95
C ARG A 17 -7.30 8.77 12.48
N GLY A 18 -6.91 9.88 13.11
CA GLY A 18 -7.02 10.09 14.56
C GLY A 18 -8.29 10.84 14.98
N GLY A 19 -9.04 11.38 14.03
CA GLY A 19 -10.27 12.14 14.28
C GLY A 19 -10.06 13.51 14.92
N VAL A 20 -8.82 13.99 14.97
CA VAL A 20 -8.44 15.30 15.52
C VAL A 20 -7.77 16.19 14.47
N GLU A 21 -7.32 15.61 13.38
CA GLU A 21 -6.70 16.33 12.27
C GLU A 21 -7.71 17.20 11.55
N THR A 22 -7.26 18.41 11.15
CA THR A 22 -7.99 19.28 10.24
C THR A 22 -7.55 18.96 8.81
N ILE A 23 -8.49 18.58 7.94
CA ILE A 23 -8.27 18.30 6.51
C ILE A 23 -8.99 19.33 5.70
N THR A 24 -8.27 20.13 4.91
CA THR A 24 -8.82 21.22 4.09
C THR A 24 -8.10 21.29 2.75
N ALA A 25 -8.75 21.82 1.73
CA ALA A 25 -8.05 22.28 0.53
C ALA A 25 -7.31 23.59 0.83
N THR A 26 -6.18 23.80 0.19
CA THR A 26 -5.36 25.01 0.33
C THR A 26 -4.70 25.40 -0.99
N ASP A 27 -4.56 26.69 -1.22
CA ASP A 27 -3.81 27.29 -2.32
C ASP A 27 -2.41 27.76 -1.91
N SER A 28 -2.03 27.55 -0.63
CA SER A 28 -0.72 27.97 -0.12
C SER A 28 0.43 27.06 -0.60
N GLN A 29 0.13 25.84 -0.94
CA GLN A 29 1.08 24.83 -1.44
C GLN A 29 0.37 23.97 -2.49
N ALA A 30 0.95 23.80 -3.67
CA ALA A 30 0.47 22.88 -4.70
C ALA A 30 1.66 22.18 -5.35
N TYR A 31 1.51 20.90 -5.70
CA TYR A 31 2.46 20.16 -6.51
C TYR A 31 2.19 20.41 -8.00
N SER A 32 0.93 20.33 -8.38
CA SER A 32 0.43 20.72 -9.69
C SER A 32 -0.77 21.65 -9.52
N GLY A 33 -1.19 22.34 -10.58
CA GLY A 33 -2.35 23.23 -10.52
C GLY A 33 -2.20 24.37 -9.49
N SER A 34 -3.25 24.59 -8.70
CA SER A 34 -3.35 25.71 -7.75
C SER A 34 -3.66 25.27 -6.32
N TYR A 35 -4.20 24.08 -6.12
CA TYR A 35 -4.63 23.58 -4.80
C TYR A 35 -3.99 22.26 -4.44
N SER A 36 -3.96 21.97 -3.16
CA SER A 36 -3.66 20.64 -2.60
C SER A 36 -4.48 20.40 -1.34
N MET A 37 -4.46 19.19 -0.81
CA MET A 37 -5.02 18.85 0.49
C MET A 37 -3.99 19.14 1.60
N CYS A 38 -4.38 19.94 2.58
CA CYS A 38 -3.59 20.25 3.79
C CYS A 38 -4.12 19.45 4.98
N ILE A 39 -3.23 18.85 5.74
CA ILE A 39 -3.53 18.10 6.96
C ILE A 39 -2.76 18.75 8.13
N SER A 40 -3.47 19.47 8.98
CA SER A 40 -2.94 20.17 10.17
C SER A 40 -3.49 19.59 11.48
N ASP A 41 -3.14 20.19 12.60
CA ASP A 41 -3.59 19.83 13.95
C ASP A 41 -3.35 18.36 14.33
N ARG A 42 -2.29 17.78 13.77
CA ARG A 42 -1.90 16.40 14.01
C ARG A 42 -1.37 16.20 15.44
N ALA A 43 -2.11 15.48 16.28
CA ALA A 43 -1.74 15.22 17.68
C ALA A 43 -0.69 14.10 17.83
N LYS A 44 -0.60 13.19 16.86
CA LYS A 44 0.32 12.04 16.82
C LYS A 44 1.00 11.95 15.46
N ASN A 45 2.14 11.28 15.41
CA ASN A 45 2.87 11.02 14.16
C ASN A 45 2.10 10.15 13.16
N TRP A 46 1.25 9.24 13.64
CA TRP A 46 0.39 8.40 12.81
C TRP A 46 -0.94 9.05 12.41
N ASN A 47 -1.28 10.24 12.93
CA ASN A 47 -2.42 11.01 12.44
C ASN A 47 -2.17 11.48 10.99
N GLY A 48 -3.16 11.35 10.14
CA GLY A 48 -3.05 11.74 8.74
C GLY A 48 -4.34 11.45 7.97
N PRO A 49 -4.36 11.76 6.67
CA PRO A 49 -5.52 11.49 5.85
C PRO A 49 -5.60 10.01 5.53
N GLN A 50 -6.80 9.46 5.59
CA GLN A 50 -7.11 8.10 5.14
C GLN A 50 -8.22 8.11 4.10
N PHE A 51 -8.10 7.20 3.13
CA PHE A 51 -9.01 7.00 2.02
C PHE A 51 -9.58 5.58 2.06
N LEU A 52 -10.91 5.44 2.18
CA LEU A 52 -11.59 4.13 2.26
C LEU A 52 -11.69 3.49 0.88
N LEU A 53 -11.34 2.21 0.78
CA LEU A 53 -11.34 1.42 -0.44
C LEU A 53 -12.54 0.48 -0.60
N ASP A 54 -13.23 0.09 0.49
CA ASP A 54 -14.23 -0.99 0.52
C ASP A 54 -15.27 -0.94 -0.62
N ASP A 55 -15.83 0.23 -0.90
CA ASP A 55 -16.84 0.41 -1.96
C ASP A 55 -16.24 0.81 -3.32
N LYS A 56 -14.93 0.85 -3.45
CA LYS A 56 -14.21 1.37 -4.62
C LYS A 56 -13.32 0.34 -5.29
N CYS A 57 -12.82 -0.61 -4.54
CA CYS A 57 -11.86 -1.61 -4.99
C CYS A 57 -12.37 -3.03 -4.68
N GLU A 58 -12.09 -3.97 -5.56
CA GLU A 58 -12.46 -5.38 -5.43
C GLU A 58 -11.29 -6.17 -4.84
N ALA A 59 -11.59 -7.10 -3.94
CA ALA A 59 -10.61 -8.03 -3.40
C ALA A 59 -9.98 -8.90 -4.50
N GLY A 60 -8.72 -9.25 -4.34
CA GLY A 60 -7.98 -10.06 -5.30
C GLY A 60 -7.53 -9.33 -6.57
N VAL A 61 -7.95 -8.08 -6.76
CA VAL A 61 -7.50 -7.23 -7.87
C VAL A 61 -6.28 -6.44 -7.46
N GLN A 62 -5.31 -6.30 -8.35
CA GLN A 62 -4.15 -5.44 -8.11
C GLN A 62 -4.43 -4.01 -8.55
N TYR A 63 -4.12 -3.07 -7.68
CA TYR A 63 -4.24 -1.64 -7.89
C TYR A 63 -2.91 -0.94 -7.77
N THR A 64 -2.87 0.30 -8.23
CA THR A 64 -1.77 1.24 -7.98
C THR A 64 -2.32 2.51 -7.37
N VAL A 65 -1.53 3.11 -6.48
CA VAL A 65 -1.76 4.45 -5.96
C VAL A 65 -0.58 5.34 -6.33
N SER A 66 -0.88 6.56 -6.75
CA SER A 66 0.10 7.62 -6.98
C SER A 66 -0.33 8.87 -6.21
N ALA A 67 0.62 9.63 -5.73
CA ALA A 67 0.40 10.93 -5.07
C ALA A 67 1.70 11.71 -5.00
N ALA A 68 1.61 13.02 -4.86
CA ALA A 68 2.67 13.86 -4.34
C ALA A 68 2.39 14.16 -2.86
N ALA A 69 3.42 14.13 -2.03
CA ALA A 69 3.31 14.45 -0.61
C ALA A 69 4.46 15.32 -0.14
N LYS A 70 4.18 16.22 0.80
CA LYS A 70 5.14 17.19 1.35
C LYS A 70 4.88 17.40 2.84
N THR A 71 5.94 17.68 3.58
CA THR A 71 5.88 18.22 4.95
C THR A 71 6.61 19.56 5.01
N GLU A 72 6.34 20.36 6.04
CA GLU A 72 6.94 21.68 6.21
C GLU A 72 8.47 21.65 6.35
N TRP A 73 9.02 20.55 6.88
CA TRP A 73 10.46 20.33 7.08
C TRP A 73 10.83 18.88 6.79
N TYR A 74 12.11 18.54 6.96
CA TYR A 74 12.61 17.17 6.74
C TYR A 74 11.79 16.13 7.51
N ASN A 75 11.24 15.17 6.77
CA ASN A 75 10.47 14.07 7.32
C ASN A 75 10.49 12.84 6.41
N SER A 76 10.22 11.67 6.98
CA SER A 76 9.88 10.47 6.22
C SER A 76 8.36 10.33 6.18
N ILE A 77 7.79 10.45 5.00
CA ILE A 77 6.36 10.25 4.75
C ILE A 77 6.16 8.81 4.31
N LYS A 78 5.20 8.12 4.90
CA LYS A 78 4.82 6.75 4.56
C LYS A 78 3.42 6.74 3.97
N LEU A 79 3.29 6.05 2.85
CA LEU A 79 2.01 5.59 2.31
C LEU A 79 1.83 4.15 2.76
N SER A 80 0.76 3.89 3.47
CA SER A 80 0.49 2.60 4.11
C SER A 80 -0.95 2.17 3.84
N MET A 81 -1.21 0.88 4.05
CA MET A 81 -2.55 0.29 4.02
C MET A 81 -2.90 -0.25 5.41
N GLU A 82 -4.15 -0.01 5.84
CA GLU A 82 -4.76 -0.61 7.03
C GLU A 82 -5.94 -1.45 6.59
N TYR A 83 -6.13 -2.61 7.21
CA TYR A 83 -7.34 -3.42 7.05
C TYR A 83 -7.69 -4.14 8.34
N THR A 84 -8.96 -4.57 8.44
CA THR A 84 -9.46 -5.39 9.55
C THR A 84 -9.72 -6.80 9.02
N ASP A 85 -9.14 -7.81 9.65
CA ASP A 85 -9.34 -9.22 9.30
C ASP A 85 -10.68 -9.78 9.80
N ALA A 86 -10.97 -11.04 9.47
CA ALA A 86 -12.20 -11.73 9.88
C ALA A 86 -12.33 -11.91 11.40
N SER A 87 -11.24 -11.85 12.15
CA SER A 87 -11.24 -11.88 13.62
C SER A 87 -11.54 -10.52 14.26
N GLY A 88 -11.53 -9.45 13.47
CA GLY A 88 -11.67 -8.07 13.92
C GLY A 88 -10.34 -7.41 14.31
N GLU A 89 -9.21 -8.07 14.07
CA GLU A 89 -7.88 -7.50 14.31
C GLU A 89 -7.48 -6.55 13.17
N ARG A 90 -6.81 -5.45 13.54
CA ARG A 90 -6.29 -4.48 12.56
C ARG A 90 -4.86 -4.79 12.18
N HIS A 91 -4.60 -4.74 10.90
CA HIS A 91 -3.28 -4.95 10.31
C HIS A 91 -2.83 -3.72 9.55
N TYR A 92 -1.52 -3.51 9.50
CA TYR A 92 -0.90 -2.34 8.89
C TYR A 92 0.26 -2.78 8.01
N SER A 93 0.25 -2.33 6.76
CA SER A 93 1.31 -2.60 5.78
C SER A 93 1.88 -1.30 5.27
N ASN A 94 3.19 -1.07 5.42
CA ASN A 94 3.87 0.03 4.77
C ASN A 94 4.08 -0.32 3.30
N LEU A 95 3.44 0.41 2.40
CA LEU A 95 3.55 0.19 0.96
C LEU A 95 4.80 0.86 0.39
N GLN A 96 5.04 2.11 0.77
CA GLN A 96 6.23 2.86 0.37
C GLN A 96 6.51 3.99 1.36
N ALA A 97 7.80 4.34 1.52
CA ALA A 97 8.23 5.52 2.24
C ALA A 97 9.03 6.44 1.31
N GLN A 98 8.86 7.75 1.48
CA GLN A 98 9.58 8.79 0.76
C GLN A 98 10.07 9.85 1.75
N THR A 99 11.16 10.52 1.40
CA THR A 99 11.69 11.63 2.20
C THR A 99 11.23 12.94 1.59
N SER A 100 10.58 13.77 2.40
CA SER A 100 10.35 15.18 2.14
C SER A 100 11.38 16.00 2.92
N ASN A 101 12.00 16.96 2.26
CA ASN A 101 12.92 17.93 2.88
C ASN A 101 12.38 19.35 2.74
N GLY A 102 11.07 19.51 2.98
CA GLY A 102 10.34 20.72 2.64
C GLY A 102 9.94 20.80 1.16
N ASP A 103 10.34 19.81 0.36
CA ASP A 103 9.99 19.67 -1.04
C ASP A 103 8.99 18.55 -1.25
N TRP A 104 8.32 18.56 -2.40
CA TRP A 104 7.40 17.49 -2.79
C TRP A 104 8.15 16.18 -3.09
N ALA A 105 7.70 15.10 -2.49
CA ALA A 105 8.13 13.74 -2.76
C ALA A 105 6.99 12.98 -3.47
N THR A 106 7.33 12.16 -4.46
CA THR A 106 6.31 11.46 -5.26
C THR A 106 6.25 9.98 -4.95
N PHE A 107 5.03 9.48 -4.83
CA PHE A 107 4.67 8.07 -4.80
C PHE A 107 4.12 7.72 -6.19
N SER A 108 4.77 6.82 -6.90
CA SER A 108 4.42 6.55 -8.31
C SER A 108 4.08 5.08 -8.52
N ASN A 109 2.83 4.81 -8.90
CA ASN A 109 2.33 3.47 -9.20
C ASN A 109 2.63 2.44 -8.09
N VAL A 110 2.49 2.84 -6.84
CA VAL A 110 2.69 1.96 -5.68
C VAL A 110 1.62 0.89 -5.70
N LYS A 111 2.04 -0.36 -5.81
CA LYS A 111 1.11 -1.50 -5.94
C LYS A 111 0.53 -1.89 -4.60
N PHE A 112 -0.75 -2.25 -4.61
CA PHE A 112 -1.43 -2.87 -3.47
C PHE A 112 -2.55 -3.81 -3.95
N SER A 113 -2.93 -4.74 -3.10
CA SER A 113 -4.10 -5.61 -3.23
C SER A 113 -4.51 -6.07 -1.85
N PHE A 114 -5.71 -6.61 -1.70
CA PHE A 114 -6.22 -7.18 -0.44
C PHE A 114 -7.10 -8.39 -0.73
N SER A 115 -7.31 -9.25 0.26
CA SER A 115 -8.09 -10.48 0.15
C SER A 115 -9.57 -10.27 0.47
N GLU A 116 -10.42 -11.25 0.13
CA GLU A 116 -11.88 -11.20 0.33
C GLU A 116 -12.30 -11.24 1.81
N ASP A 117 -11.44 -11.75 2.68
CA ASP A 117 -11.69 -11.94 4.10
C ASP A 117 -11.37 -10.74 4.98
N VAL A 118 -11.06 -9.59 4.36
CA VAL A 118 -10.78 -8.34 5.07
C VAL A 118 -11.84 -7.27 4.82
N SER A 119 -11.89 -6.28 5.69
CA SER A 119 -12.81 -5.15 5.64
C SER A 119 -12.15 -3.89 6.18
N LYS A 120 -12.80 -2.74 6.02
CA LYS A 120 -12.28 -1.44 6.44
C LYS A 120 -10.86 -1.21 5.92
N VAL A 121 -10.70 -1.43 4.61
CA VAL A 121 -9.42 -1.26 3.94
C VAL A 121 -9.21 0.21 3.62
N TYR A 122 -8.14 0.77 4.16
CA TYR A 122 -7.77 2.18 3.96
C TYR A 122 -6.37 2.31 3.37
N LEU A 123 -6.20 3.24 2.47
CA LEU A 123 -4.89 3.85 2.21
C LEU A 123 -4.74 5.08 3.10
N TYR A 124 -3.56 5.29 3.68
CA TYR A 124 -3.32 6.45 4.52
C TYR A 124 -1.87 6.94 4.44
N PHE A 125 -1.70 8.22 4.76
CA PHE A 125 -0.37 8.81 4.90
C PHE A 125 -0.07 9.13 6.36
N GLU A 126 1.18 8.90 6.74
CA GLU A 126 1.72 9.27 8.05
C GLU A 126 3.16 9.77 7.89
N CYS A 127 3.71 10.44 8.89
CA CYS A 127 5.12 10.82 8.92
C CYS A 127 5.68 10.72 10.34
N ASN A 128 7.00 10.86 10.49
CA ASN A 128 7.67 10.53 11.75
C ASN A 128 7.35 11.50 12.91
N ASP A 129 6.77 12.65 12.62
CA ASP A 129 6.37 13.65 13.62
C ASP A 129 4.95 14.20 13.36
N LYS A 130 4.65 15.40 13.88
CA LYS A 130 3.35 16.06 13.77
C LYS A 130 3.35 17.21 12.76
N ALA A 131 4.32 17.27 11.84
CA ALA A 131 4.40 18.30 10.82
C ALA A 131 3.09 18.42 10.05
N THR A 132 2.70 19.62 9.64
CA THR A 132 1.68 19.81 8.63
C THR A 132 2.08 19.05 7.37
N MET A 133 1.15 18.30 6.81
CA MET A 133 1.35 17.50 5.61
C MET A 133 0.48 18.04 4.48
N TYR A 134 1.01 18.00 3.28
CA TYR A 134 0.28 18.34 2.06
C TYR A 134 0.28 17.13 1.15
N ILE A 135 -0.88 16.83 0.54
CA ILE A 135 -1.04 15.75 -0.44
C ILE A 135 -1.65 16.35 -1.70
N ASP A 136 -1.14 15.94 -2.85
CA ASP A 136 -1.62 16.39 -4.14
C ASP A 136 -1.57 15.26 -5.17
N ASP A 137 -2.29 15.43 -6.30
CA ASP A 137 -2.34 14.47 -7.41
C ASP A 137 -2.59 13.02 -6.94
N PHE A 138 -3.52 12.85 -5.98
CA PHE A 138 -3.85 11.52 -5.48
C PHE A 138 -4.68 10.74 -6.50
N GLU A 139 -4.16 9.59 -6.93
CA GLU A 139 -4.83 8.72 -7.89
C GLU A 139 -4.79 7.26 -7.43
N VAL A 140 -5.94 6.58 -7.48
CA VAL A 140 -6.06 5.11 -7.37
C VAL A 140 -6.63 4.58 -8.66
N ARG A 141 -5.96 3.60 -9.27
CA ARG A 141 -6.41 2.93 -10.50
C ARG A 141 -6.09 1.44 -10.47
N THR A 142 -6.77 0.68 -11.30
CA THR A 142 -6.43 -0.73 -11.52
C THR A 142 -5.02 -0.81 -12.12
N ALA A 143 -4.18 -1.66 -11.57
CA ALA A 143 -2.85 -1.90 -12.11
C ALA A 143 -2.96 -2.51 -13.52
N PRO A 144 -2.06 -2.14 -14.45
CA PRO A 144 -2.06 -2.76 -15.75
C PRO A 144 -1.79 -4.27 -15.61
N VAL A 145 -2.67 -5.08 -16.18
CA VAL A 145 -2.51 -6.54 -16.26
C VAL A 145 -1.76 -6.85 -17.54
N TYR A 146 -0.55 -7.36 -17.40
CA TYR A 146 0.20 -7.90 -18.54
C TYR A 146 -0.19 -9.36 -18.71
N PRO A 147 -0.80 -9.76 -19.85
CA PRO A 147 -1.17 -11.15 -20.06
C PRO A 147 0.08 -12.04 -20.06
N ILE A 148 -0.05 -13.21 -19.44
CA ILE A 148 1.01 -14.22 -19.47
C ILE A 148 1.20 -14.65 -20.92
N GLN A 149 2.43 -14.58 -21.42
CA GLN A 149 2.75 -15.09 -22.76
C GLN A 149 2.66 -16.63 -22.75
N ASN A 150 1.58 -17.16 -23.30
CA ASN A 150 1.33 -18.60 -23.32
C ASN A 150 2.07 -19.33 -24.45
N ASP A 151 2.55 -18.61 -25.44
CA ASP A 151 3.29 -19.08 -26.62
C ASP A 151 4.77 -19.35 -26.35
N ILE A 152 5.30 -18.92 -25.21
CA ILE A 152 6.67 -19.23 -24.79
C ILE A 152 6.72 -20.44 -23.84
N PRO A 153 7.76 -21.28 -23.89
CA PRO A 153 7.94 -22.38 -22.96
C PRO A 153 8.05 -21.89 -21.52
N SER A 154 7.59 -22.74 -20.59
CA SER A 154 7.74 -22.48 -19.17
C SER A 154 9.20 -22.60 -18.75
N LEU A 155 9.67 -21.71 -17.87
CA LEU A 155 11.05 -21.76 -17.35
C LEU A 155 11.33 -23.12 -16.66
N LYS A 156 10.39 -23.61 -15.84
CA LYS A 156 10.54 -24.90 -15.14
C LYS A 156 10.65 -26.07 -16.09
N ASP A 157 10.05 -25.98 -17.29
CA ASP A 157 10.10 -27.06 -18.29
C ASP A 157 11.40 -26.99 -19.10
N VAL A 158 11.82 -25.78 -19.48
CA VAL A 158 13.10 -25.55 -20.20
C VAL A 158 14.28 -26.09 -19.41
N TYR A 159 14.30 -25.86 -18.09
CA TYR A 159 15.41 -26.24 -17.20
C TYR A 159 15.11 -27.50 -16.36
N ALA A 160 14.12 -28.31 -16.77
CA ALA A 160 13.65 -29.47 -15.98
C ALA A 160 14.77 -30.48 -15.63
N ASN A 161 15.77 -30.62 -16.51
CA ASN A 161 16.88 -31.53 -16.33
C ASN A 161 18.12 -30.92 -15.67
N ASP A 162 18.14 -29.60 -15.46
CA ASP A 162 19.30 -28.89 -14.95
C ASP A 162 19.10 -28.50 -13.48
N PHE A 163 18.02 -27.80 -13.15
CA PHE A 163 17.71 -27.34 -11.79
C PHE A 163 16.24 -26.96 -11.63
N LYS A 164 15.82 -26.84 -10.37
CA LYS A 164 14.49 -26.31 -10.05
C LYS A 164 14.48 -24.79 -10.11
N ILE A 165 13.45 -24.24 -10.74
CA ILE A 165 13.20 -22.78 -10.79
C ILE A 165 12.28 -22.42 -9.62
N GLY A 166 12.75 -21.57 -8.71
CA GLY A 166 12.00 -21.08 -7.57
C GLY A 166 11.76 -19.57 -7.61
N THR A 167 10.76 -19.11 -6.87
CA THR A 167 10.54 -17.68 -6.60
C THR A 167 10.22 -17.46 -5.13
N ALA A 168 10.58 -16.28 -4.61
CA ALA A 168 10.12 -15.83 -3.31
C ALA A 168 8.86 -14.97 -3.49
N VAL A 169 7.89 -15.13 -2.59
CA VAL A 169 6.61 -14.41 -2.62
C VAL A 169 6.15 -14.07 -1.21
N THR A 170 5.33 -13.03 -1.10
CA THR A 170 4.57 -12.69 0.11
C THR A 170 3.11 -13.08 -0.06
N THR A 171 2.33 -13.04 1.01
CA THR A 171 0.89 -13.30 0.99
C THR A 171 0.17 -12.28 0.09
N GLU A 172 0.56 -11.01 0.17
CA GLU A 172 0.00 -9.92 -0.63
C GLU A 172 0.29 -10.10 -2.13
N GLU A 173 1.49 -10.55 -2.48
CA GLU A 173 1.86 -10.85 -3.88
C GLU A 173 1.08 -12.04 -4.44
N LEU A 174 0.64 -12.96 -3.59
CA LEU A 174 -0.20 -14.10 -3.99
C LEU A 174 -1.70 -13.74 -4.09
N ALA A 175 -2.14 -12.58 -3.66
CA ALA A 175 -3.54 -12.20 -3.76
C ALA A 175 -4.04 -12.13 -5.22
N PRO A 176 -3.36 -11.48 -6.20
CA PRO A 176 -3.81 -11.41 -7.58
C PRO A 176 -3.74 -12.77 -8.28
N GLN A 177 -4.82 -13.15 -8.99
CA GLN A 177 -4.86 -14.41 -9.76
C GLN A 177 -3.76 -14.45 -10.85
N SER A 178 -3.47 -13.30 -11.49
CA SER A 178 -2.41 -13.20 -12.51
C SER A 178 -1.03 -13.58 -11.98
N THR A 179 -0.72 -13.24 -10.73
CA THR A 179 0.54 -13.65 -10.08
C THR A 179 0.56 -15.16 -9.84
N LYS A 180 -0.54 -15.74 -9.35
CA LYS A 180 -0.65 -17.19 -9.15
C LYS A 180 -0.46 -17.95 -10.47
N ASP A 181 -1.08 -17.48 -11.54
CA ASP A 181 -0.98 -18.09 -12.87
C ASP A 181 0.44 -18.01 -13.43
N LEU A 182 1.12 -16.87 -13.24
CA LEU A 182 2.53 -16.70 -13.62
C LEU A 182 3.44 -17.68 -12.87
N ILE A 183 3.23 -17.79 -11.55
CA ILE A 183 4.00 -18.71 -10.70
C ILE A 183 3.75 -20.14 -11.13
N ALA A 184 2.49 -20.55 -11.29
CA ALA A 184 2.13 -21.90 -11.71
C ALA A 184 2.72 -22.25 -13.08
N LYS A 185 2.82 -21.31 -13.99
CA LYS A 185 3.43 -21.51 -15.30
C LYS A 185 4.95 -21.73 -15.21
N HIS A 186 5.68 -20.86 -14.54
CA HIS A 186 7.14 -20.75 -14.68
C HIS A 186 7.95 -21.40 -13.56
N PHE A 187 7.35 -21.63 -12.38
CA PHE A 187 8.08 -22.06 -11.21
C PHE A 187 7.61 -23.43 -10.68
N ASN A 188 8.52 -24.24 -10.17
CA ASN A 188 8.24 -25.50 -9.50
C ASN A 188 8.60 -25.51 -8.01
N SER A 189 8.98 -24.35 -7.49
CA SER A 189 9.25 -24.13 -6.07
C SER A 189 8.89 -22.69 -5.69
N ILE A 190 8.30 -22.49 -4.51
CA ILE A 190 8.06 -21.18 -3.90
C ILE A 190 8.68 -21.13 -2.51
N THR A 191 9.14 -19.97 -2.11
CA THR A 191 9.59 -19.66 -0.76
C THR A 191 8.80 -18.45 -0.27
N LEU A 192 8.12 -18.57 0.86
CA LEU A 192 7.43 -17.46 1.48
C LEU A 192 8.47 -16.53 2.15
N GLY A 193 8.29 -15.22 1.97
CA GLY A 193 9.25 -14.21 2.40
C GLY A 193 9.46 -14.18 3.91
N ASN A 194 8.45 -13.76 4.65
CA ASN A 194 8.47 -13.65 6.11
C ASN A 194 7.60 -14.71 6.79
N GLU A 195 6.58 -15.22 6.15
CA GLU A 195 5.51 -16.05 6.71
C GLU A 195 6.01 -17.41 7.22
N LEU A 196 7.08 -17.95 6.61
CA LEU A 196 7.71 -19.19 7.03
C LEU A 196 8.94 -19.00 7.91
N LYS A 197 9.27 -17.78 8.31
CA LYS A 197 10.35 -17.55 9.28
C LYS A 197 9.95 -18.07 10.65
N PRO A 198 10.91 -18.56 11.46
CA PRO A 198 10.62 -19.08 12.81
C PRO A 198 9.82 -18.12 13.67
N GLU A 199 10.10 -16.82 13.60
CA GLU A 199 9.38 -15.77 14.32
C GLU A 199 7.91 -15.63 13.91
N SER A 200 7.55 -16.00 12.68
CA SER A 200 6.18 -15.93 12.15
C SER A 200 5.39 -17.21 12.44
N ILE A 201 6.06 -18.36 12.51
CA ILE A 201 5.42 -19.66 12.69
C ILE A 201 5.35 -20.04 14.17
N LEU A 202 6.39 -19.70 14.94
CA LEU A 202 6.51 -20.10 16.32
C LEU A 202 5.78 -19.08 17.22
N ASN A 203 4.83 -19.56 18.00
CA ASN A 203 4.29 -18.77 19.10
C ASN A 203 5.39 -18.69 20.18
N LYS A 204 6.12 -17.56 20.20
CA LYS A 204 7.27 -17.34 21.08
C LYS A 204 6.92 -17.52 22.57
N ALA A 205 5.71 -17.14 22.97
CA ALA A 205 5.25 -17.31 24.36
C ALA A 205 5.05 -18.79 24.70
N ALA A 206 4.45 -19.58 23.80
CA ALA A 206 4.26 -21.01 24.01
C ALA A 206 5.60 -21.79 23.98
N THR A 207 6.53 -21.37 23.12
CA THR A 207 7.87 -22.02 23.03
C THR A 207 8.69 -21.77 24.29
N LEU A 208 8.62 -20.56 24.87
CA LEU A 208 9.33 -20.25 26.14
C LEU A 208 8.67 -20.88 27.37
N ALA A 209 7.38 -21.21 27.32
CA ALA A 209 6.67 -21.86 28.41
C ALA A 209 6.88 -23.38 28.47
N SER A 210 7.41 -23.98 27.41
CA SER A 210 7.66 -25.43 27.28
C SER A 210 9.13 -25.84 27.51
N GLY A 211 10.01 -24.88 27.84
CA GLY A 211 11.43 -25.09 28.12
C GLY A 211 11.78 -25.20 29.60
#